data_5e15bfca4c8b497067fa4f0fc42eba9c
#
_entry.id   5e15bfca4c8b497067fa4f0fc42eba9c
#
_cell.length_a   1.000
_cell.length_b   1.000
_cell.length_c   1.000
_cell.angle_alpha   90.00
_cell.angle_beta   90.00
_cell.angle_gamma   90.00
#
_symmetry.space_group_name_H-M   'P 1'
#
loop_
_entity.id
_entity.type
_entity.pdbx_description
1 polymer ?
#
loop_
_entity_poly.entity_id
_entity_poly.type
_entity_poly.pdbx_seq_one_letter_code
_entity_poly.pdbx_strand_id
1 'polypeptide(L)'
;MYLTKEQIDSTAHLTSRQAARKLNVGKTSINKYRRHYAQYGDLKLPENARVLIIDIESKPLTGYFWGLWKQNIGTSQIIDSGGMMCFAAKWLGSDEIIFSSEFSDGHRDMVYKVWGLLDEADMVVTYNGDRYDIKRINNEFLKEGFTPPSPFKSIDLYKTNKVRFDLPSKKLDYIAELTGSGNKLKHQGFDLWVGCMEGDPEAWQTMQEYNEQDVLLTERVYIKLLPWLTNIPHMGMFSGNGTACPYCGVDSLVDDGRTTKTHVQEYTLYQCTNCDGWSRGNKPIGEKLESRTVR
;
A
#
# COMPACT_ATOMS: atom_id res chain seq x y z
N MET A 1 12.66 21.18 10.43
CA MET A 1 11.78 21.60 11.55
C MET A 1 10.46 20.87 11.38
N TYR A 2 10.08 20.03 12.31
CA TYR A 2 8.82 19.29 12.29
C TYR A 2 7.72 20.16 12.95
N LEU A 3 6.57 20.34 12.26
CA LEU A 3 5.42 21.06 12.82
C LEU A 3 4.46 20.07 13.46
N THR A 4 4.01 20.36 14.68
CA THR A 4 3.00 19.53 15.37
C THR A 4 1.61 19.80 14.82
N LYS A 5 0.68 18.86 15.05
CA LYS A 5 -0.72 19.04 14.68
C LYS A 5 -1.34 20.26 15.35
N GLU A 6 -1.09 20.48 16.63
CA GLU A 6 -1.55 21.67 17.38
C GLU A 6 -1.09 22.97 16.72
N GLN A 7 0.19 23.03 16.27
CA GLN A 7 0.71 24.18 15.54
C GLN A 7 -0.03 24.40 14.21
N ILE A 8 -0.31 23.33 13.47
CA ILE A 8 -1.06 23.42 12.22
C ILE A 8 -2.51 23.80 12.46
N ASP A 9 -3.20 23.18 13.43
CA ASP A 9 -4.58 23.47 13.79
C ASP A 9 -4.75 24.91 14.30
N SER A 10 -3.78 25.45 15.06
CA SER A 10 -3.77 26.85 15.49
C SER A 10 -3.73 27.86 14.32
N THR A 11 -3.44 27.38 13.12
CA THR A 11 -3.39 28.18 11.89
C THR A 11 -4.46 27.78 10.87
N ALA A 12 -5.43 26.93 11.23
CA ALA A 12 -6.46 26.43 10.32
C ALA A 12 -7.28 27.55 9.65
N HIS A 13 -7.54 28.64 10.39
CA HIS A 13 -8.26 29.84 9.92
C HIS A 13 -7.43 30.75 9.03
N LEU A 14 -6.14 30.50 8.86
CA LEU A 14 -5.21 31.31 8.07
C LEU A 14 -5.00 30.72 6.68
N THR A 15 -4.71 31.57 5.69
CA THR A 15 -4.18 31.09 4.41
C THR A 15 -2.81 30.44 4.62
N SER A 16 -2.38 29.55 3.69
CA SER A 16 -1.08 28.90 3.81
C SER A 16 0.11 29.88 3.85
N ARG A 17 -0.01 31.07 3.22
CA ARG A 17 1.02 32.12 3.29
C ARG A 17 1.07 32.79 4.66
N GLN A 18 -0.09 33.07 5.26
CA GLN A 18 -0.18 33.66 6.60
C GLN A 18 0.30 32.67 7.68
N ALA A 19 -0.12 31.42 7.59
CA ALA A 19 0.35 30.33 8.46
C ALA A 19 1.88 30.15 8.38
N ALA A 20 2.43 30.18 7.15
CA ALA A 20 3.87 30.08 6.93
C ALA A 20 4.66 31.21 7.62
N ARG A 21 4.18 32.45 7.55
CA ARG A 21 4.78 33.60 8.27
C ARG A 21 4.66 33.42 9.79
N LYS A 22 3.49 33.04 10.29
CA LYS A 22 3.25 32.85 11.73
C LYS A 22 4.13 31.78 12.36
N LEU A 23 4.36 30.67 11.65
CA LEU A 23 5.15 29.53 12.12
C LEU A 23 6.62 29.57 11.65
N ASN A 24 7.03 30.63 10.94
CA ASN A 24 8.38 30.82 10.40
C ASN A 24 8.88 29.65 9.56
N VAL A 25 8.05 29.19 8.61
CA VAL A 25 8.33 28.08 7.69
C VAL A 25 7.93 28.44 6.26
N GLY A 26 8.29 27.60 5.30
CA GLY A 26 7.84 27.78 3.90
C GLY A 26 6.34 27.45 3.71
N LYS A 27 5.67 28.12 2.75
CA LYS A 27 4.29 27.82 2.35
C LYS A 27 4.09 26.35 2.00
N THR A 28 5.07 25.76 1.30
CA THR A 28 5.07 24.36 0.89
C THR A 28 5.03 23.43 2.11
N SER A 29 5.79 23.76 3.16
CA SER A 29 5.76 23.01 4.42
C SER A 29 4.39 23.03 5.09
N ILE A 30 3.72 24.19 5.14
CA ILE A 30 2.36 24.29 5.69
C ILE A 30 1.39 23.40 4.92
N ASN A 31 1.42 23.44 3.59
CA ASN A 31 0.54 22.61 2.77
C ASN A 31 0.83 21.10 2.98
N LYS A 32 2.12 20.72 3.03
CA LYS A 32 2.54 19.35 3.32
C LYS A 32 1.97 18.86 4.66
N TYR A 33 2.16 19.63 5.73
CA TYR A 33 1.68 19.23 7.06
C TYR A 33 0.15 19.25 7.17
N ARG A 34 -0.54 20.20 6.56
CA ARG A 34 -2.01 20.20 6.52
C ARG A 34 -2.57 18.95 5.85
N ARG A 35 -1.99 18.53 4.71
CA ARG A 35 -2.38 17.29 4.03
C ARG A 35 -2.04 16.07 4.88
N HIS A 36 -0.82 16.02 5.42
CA HIS A 36 -0.39 14.94 6.29
C HIS A 36 -1.38 14.72 7.44
N TYR A 37 -1.71 15.76 8.19
CA TYR A 37 -2.64 15.63 9.32
C TYR A 37 -4.08 15.36 8.89
N ALA A 38 -4.52 15.84 7.74
CA ALA A 38 -5.83 15.49 7.20
C ALA A 38 -5.91 14.00 6.79
N GLN A 39 -4.81 13.44 6.28
CA GLN A 39 -4.77 12.07 5.77
C GLN A 39 -4.39 11.05 6.85
N TYR A 40 -3.43 11.35 7.68
CA TYR A 40 -2.82 10.40 8.62
C TYR A 40 -3.08 10.73 10.10
N GLY A 41 -3.72 11.86 10.42
CA GLY A 41 -3.84 12.34 11.79
C GLY A 41 -2.48 12.64 12.41
N ASP A 42 -2.25 12.16 13.64
CA ASP A 42 -0.97 12.34 14.35
C ASP A 42 0.05 11.24 14.04
N LEU A 43 -0.29 10.26 13.21
CA LEU A 43 0.59 9.15 12.86
C LEU A 43 1.85 9.67 12.13
N LYS A 44 3.00 9.42 12.71
CA LYS A 44 4.29 9.63 12.04
C LYS A 44 4.60 8.44 11.15
N LEU A 45 4.97 8.73 9.91
CA LEU A 45 5.36 7.71 8.93
C LEU A 45 6.87 7.45 8.98
N PRO A 46 7.35 6.26 8.57
CA PRO A 46 8.78 5.99 8.47
C PRO A 46 9.42 6.88 7.40
N GLU A 47 10.53 7.52 7.74
CA GLU A 47 11.20 8.49 6.84
C GLU A 47 12.22 7.82 5.90
N ASN A 48 12.77 6.66 6.30
CA ASN A 48 13.91 6.03 5.61
C ASN A 48 13.53 4.78 4.82
N ALA A 49 12.29 4.32 4.87
CA ALA A 49 11.82 3.17 4.09
C ALA A 49 11.09 3.65 2.83
N ARG A 50 11.47 3.13 1.68
CA ARG A 50 10.78 3.39 0.41
C ARG A 50 9.60 2.44 0.27
N VAL A 51 8.43 2.87 0.69
CA VAL A 51 7.18 2.11 0.64
C VAL A 51 6.37 2.58 -0.56
N LEU A 52 6.21 1.71 -1.55
CA LEU A 52 5.40 1.96 -2.74
C LEU A 52 4.01 1.38 -2.54
N ILE A 53 2.98 2.18 -2.73
CA ILE A 53 1.60 1.72 -2.87
C ILE A 53 1.29 1.67 -4.36
N ILE A 54 0.80 0.54 -4.87
CA ILE A 54 0.55 0.35 -6.30
C ILE A 54 -0.72 -0.47 -6.54
N ASP A 55 -1.39 -0.15 -7.63
CA ASP A 55 -2.53 -0.86 -8.18
C ASP A 55 -2.46 -0.83 -9.71
N ILE A 56 -2.88 -1.91 -10.37
CA ILE A 56 -2.84 -2.02 -11.83
C ILE A 56 -4.22 -2.34 -12.39
N GLU A 57 -4.45 -1.89 -13.63
CA GLU A 57 -5.58 -2.35 -14.42
C GLU A 57 -5.12 -3.16 -15.62
N SER A 58 -5.91 -4.18 -15.96
CA SER A 58 -5.52 -5.13 -16.99
C SER A 58 -6.61 -5.31 -18.04
N LYS A 59 -6.18 -5.46 -19.27
CA LYS A 59 -7.05 -5.86 -20.37
C LYS A 59 -7.59 -7.27 -20.16
N PRO A 60 -8.83 -7.55 -20.54
CA PRO A 60 -9.34 -8.90 -20.63
C PRO A 60 -8.63 -9.69 -21.74
N LEU A 61 -8.75 -11.02 -21.68
CA LEU A 61 -8.38 -11.88 -22.79
C LEU A 61 -9.33 -11.67 -23.98
N THR A 62 -8.79 -11.65 -25.18
CA THR A 62 -9.60 -11.67 -26.41
C THR A 62 -9.38 -12.98 -27.14
N GLY A 63 -10.45 -13.61 -27.59
CA GLY A 63 -10.37 -14.89 -28.30
C GLY A 63 -11.65 -15.31 -28.97
N TYR A 64 -11.56 -16.41 -29.79
CA TYR A 64 -12.70 -17.03 -30.45
C TYR A 64 -13.19 -18.25 -29.68
N PHE A 65 -14.50 -18.34 -29.44
CA PHE A 65 -15.12 -19.49 -28.81
C PHE A 65 -16.46 -19.81 -29.46
N TRP A 66 -16.81 -21.10 -29.45
CA TRP A 66 -17.99 -21.63 -30.12
C TRP A 66 -19.29 -21.35 -29.33
N GLY A 67 -19.20 -21.04 -28.03
CA GLY A 67 -20.36 -20.75 -27.19
C GLY A 67 -19.94 -20.20 -25.83
N LEU A 68 -20.92 -19.75 -25.02
CA LEU A 68 -20.66 -19.14 -23.71
C LEU A 68 -20.51 -20.15 -22.57
N TRP A 69 -21.08 -21.35 -22.73
CA TRP A 69 -21.21 -22.31 -21.63
C TRP A 69 -20.60 -23.65 -21.96
N LYS A 70 -20.13 -24.38 -20.95
CA LYS A 70 -19.67 -25.77 -21.01
C LYS A 70 -18.57 -26.04 -22.05
N GLN A 71 -17.66 -25.10 -22.23
CA GLN A 71 -16.51 -25.29 -23.12
C GLN A 71 -15.20 -24.98 -22.38
N ASN A 72 -14.14 -25.62 -22.80
CA ASN A 72 -12.77 -25.29 -22.42
C ASN A 72 -12.16 -24.46 -23.54
N ILE A 73 -11.63 -23.28 -23.22
CA ILE A 73 -10.96 -22.41 -24.18
C ILE A 73 -9.48 -22.80 -24.21
N GLY A 74 -9.03 -23.30 -25.36
CA GLY A 74 -7.62 -23.63 -25.60
C GLY A 74 -6.81 -22.36 -25.87
N THR A 75 -5.51 -22.41 -25.62
CA THR A 75 -4.60 -21.28 -25.87
C THR A 75 -4.54 -20.87 -27.32
N SER A 76 -4.78 -21.82 -28.27
CA SER A 76 -4.87 -21.55 -29.72
C SER A 76 -6.08 -20.70 -30.12
N GLN A 77 -7.06 -20.54 -29.24
CA GLN A 77 -8.26 -19.72 -29.48
C GLN A 77 -8.07 -18.28 -28.99
N ILE A 78 -7.00 -18.02 -28.26
CA ILE A 78 -6.69 -16.69 -27.70
C ILE A 78 -5.95 -15.86 -28.75
N ILE A 79 -6.51 -14.70 -29.10
CA ILE A 79 -5.93 -13.73 -30.03
C ILE A 79 -5.03 -12.76 -29.28
N ASP A 80 -5.52 -12.24 -28.12
CA ASP A 80 -4.78 -11.37 -27.22
C ASP A 80 -4.86 -11.93 -25.80
N SER A 81 -3.70 -12.21 -25.23
CA SER A 81 -3.59 -12.73 -23.86
C SER A 81 -3.89 -11.68 -22.79
N GLY A 82 -4.36 -10.50 -23.18
CA GLY A 82 -4.51 -9.37 -22.28
C GLY A 82 -3.16 -8.85 -21.79
N GLY A 83 -3.18 -8.22 -20.64
CA GLY A 83 -1.96 -7.67 -20.03
C GLY A 83 -2.27 -6.45 -19.21
N MET A 84 -1.24 -5.87 -18.61
CA MET A 84 -1.36 -4.60 -17.91
C MET A 84 -1.62 -3.47 -18.91
N MET A 85 -2.65 -2.67 -18.66
CA MET A 85 -3.00 -1.53 -19.52
C MET A 85 -2.66 -0.19 -18.89
N CYS A 86 -2.64 -0.12 -17.56
CA CYS A 86 -2.15 1.02 -16.80
C CYS A 86 -1.79 0.61 -15.39
N PHE A 87 -1.10 1.50 -14.70
CA PHE A 87 -0.90 1.45 -13.26
C PHE A 87 -0.97 2.84 -12.65
N ALA A 88 -1.40 2.90 -11.40
CA ALA A 88 -1.19 4.02 -10.52
C ALA A 88 -0.29 3.59 -9.36
N ALA A 89 0.60 4.48 -8.93
CA ALA A 89 1.49 4.23 -7.81
C ALA A 89 1.75 5.50 -7.01
N LYS A 90 2.11 5.33 -5.74
CA LYS A 90 2.38 6.44 -4.84
C LYS A 90 3.40 6.02 -3.78
N TRP A 91 4.39 6.85 -3.55
CA TRP A 91 5.27 6.67 -2.39
C TRP A 91 4.54 7.07 -1.11
N LEU A 92 4.61 6.23 -0.09
CA LEU A 92 4.00 6.51 1.22
C LEU A 92 4.44 7.88 1.73
N GLY A 93 3.47 8.73 2.08
CA GLY A 93 3.71 10.09 2.55
C GLY A 93 4.02 11.12 1.45
N SER A 94 4.12 10.73 0.18
CA SER A 94 4.17 11.66 -0.94
C SER A 94 2.79 12.24 -1.23
N ASP A 95 2.73 13.42 -1.81
CA ASP A 95 1.49 14.01 -2.35
C ASP A 95 1.30 13.65 -3.84
N GLU A 96 2.34 13.13 -4.48
CA GLU A 96 2.37 12.83 -5.91
C GLU A 96 1.87 11.41 -6.15
N ILE A 97 0.95 11.27 -7.11
CA ILE A 97 0.52 10.00 -7.67
C ILE A 97 1.17 9.88 -9.04
N ILE A 98 1.78 8.73 -9.27
CA ILE A 98 2.40 8.38 -10.54
C ILE A 98 1.40 7.53 -11.30
N PHE A 99 0.94 8.00 -12.44
CA PHE A 99 0.11 7.23 -13.36
C PHE A 99 0.86 7.00 -14.66
N SER A 100 0.69 5.83 -15.27
CA SER A 100 1.20 5.51 -16.59
C SER A 100 0.29 4.48 -17.28
N SER A 101 0.07 4.66 -18.56
CA SER A 101 -0.79 3.78 -19.34
C SER A 101 -0.18 3.47 -20.71
N GLU A 102 -0.62 2.39 -21.32
CA GLU A 102 -0.24 2.08 -22.71
C GLU A 102 -0.75 3.14 -23.70
N PHE A 103 -1.80 3.88 -23.34
CA PHE A 103 -2.38 4.95 -24.16
C PHE A 103 -1.53 6.22 -24.14
N SER A 104 -1.09 6.67 -22.95
CA SER A 104 -0.34 7.93 -22.81
C SER A 104 1.15 7.78 -23.10
N ASP A 105 1.75 6.66 -22.70
CA ASP A 105 3.20 6.46 -22.71
C ASP A 105 3.66 5.39 -23.71
N GLY A 106 2.73 4.52 -24.14
CA GLY A 106 3.06 3.30 -24.83
C GLY A 106 3.39 2.15 -23.88
N HIS A 107 3.12 0.92 -24.32
CA HIS A 107 3.19 -0.27 -23.46
C HIS A 107 4.59 -0.46 -22.85
N ARG A 108 5.65 -0.42 -23.66
CA ARG A 108 7.02 -0.65 -23.19
C ARG A 108 7.50 0.37 -22.17
N ASP A 109 7.19 1.65 -22.39
CA ASP A 109 7.61 2.74 -21.48
C ASP A 109 6.85 2.67 -20.17
N MET A 110 5.56 2.32 -20.21
CA MET A 110 4.78 2.02 -19.00
C MET A 110 5.39 0.86 -18.21
N VAL A 111 5.76 -0.24 -18.87
CA VAL A 111 6.41 -1.40 -18.22
C VAL A 111 7.78 -1.01 -17.64
N TYR A 112 8.56 -0.19 -18.35
CA TYR A 112 9.84 0.32 -17.85
C TYR A 112 9.67 1.20 -16.61
N LYS A 113 8.67 2.08 -16.60
CA LYS A 113 8.36 2.93 -15.43
C LYS A 113 8.00 2.11 -14.19
N VAL A 114 7.11 1.11 -14.32
CA VAL A 114 6.75 0.27 -13.16
C VAL A 114 7.93 -0.58 -12.72
N TRP A 115 8.78 -1.04 -13.63
CA TRP A 115 10.01 -1.76 -13.28
C TRP A 115 10.92 -0.89 -12.41
N GLY A 116 11.16 0.37 -12.79
CA GLY A 116 11.97 1.32 -12.01
C GLY A 116 11.41 1.60 -10.62
N LEU A 117 10.09 1.75 -10.50
CA LEU A 117 9.44 1.96 -9.20
C LEU A 117 9.60 0.75 -8.27
N LEU A 118 9.48 -0.46 -8.81
CA LEU A 118 9.66 -1.68 -8.03
C LEU A 118 11.13 -1.92 -7.66
N ASP A 119 12.07 -1.57 -8.55
CA ASP A 119 13.51 -1.68 -8.31
C ASP A 119 13.99 -0.75 -7.18
N GLU A 120 13.33 0.41 -7.02
CA GLU A 120 13.62 1.36 -5.97
C GLU A 120 12.93 1.05 -4.62
N ALA A 121 11.91 0.17 -4.62
CA ALA A 121 11.06 -0.04 -3.45
C ALA A 121 11.71 -1.00 -2.45
N ASP A 122 11.74 -0.63 -1.16
CA ASP A 122 12.01 -1.57 -0.07
C ASP A 122 10.79 -2.46 0.22
N MET A 123 9.60 -1.86 0.11
CA MET A 123 8.32 -2.51 0.33
C MET A 123 7.30 -2.08 -0.72
N VAL A 124 6.45 -3.02 -1.12
CA VAL A 124 5.33 -2.78 -2.04
C VAL A 124 4.03 -3.18 -1.36
N VAL A 125 3.14 -2.21 -1.20
CA VAL A 125 1.81 -2.39 -0.60
C VAL A 125 0.78 -2.51 -1.71
N THR A 126 -0.01 -3.57 -1.65
CA THR A 126 -1.07 -3.85 -2.61
C THR A 126 -2.34 -4.33 -1.90
N TYR A 127 -3.44 -4.40 -2.63
CA TYR A 127 -4.65 -5.07 -2.17
C TYR A 127 -4.94 -6.31 -3.03
N ASN A 128 -4.61 -7.52 -2.53
CA ASN A 128 -4.65 -8.80 -3.24
C ASN A 128 -3.59 -8.92 -4.37
N GLY A 129 -2.57 -8.08 -4.34
CA GLY A 129 -1.59 -7.96 -5.42
C GLY A 129 -0.64 -9.14 -5.53
N ASP A 130 -0.34 -9.86 -4.46
CA ASP A 130 0.49 -11.08 -4.52
C ASP A 130 -0.13 -12.16 -5.42
N ARG A 131 -1.46 -12.15 -5.51
CA ARG A 131 -2.18 -13.09 -6.37
C ARG A 131 -2.38 -12.54 -7.79
N TYR A 132 -2.51 -11.23 -7.94
CA TYR A 132 -2.92 -10.60 -9.18
C TYR A 132 -1.87 -9.63 -9.73
N ASP A 133 -1.69 -8.47 -9.13
CA ASP A 133 -0.90 -7.34 -9.66
C ASP A 133 0.55 -7.73 -9.92
N ILE A 134 1.24 -8.23 -8.90
CA ILE A 134 2.68 -8.56 -8.99
C ILE A 134 2.94 -9.64 -10.06
N LYS A 135 2.04 -10.62 -10.18
CA LYS A 135 2.20 -11.67 -11.20
C LYS A 135 1.99 -11.13 -12.60
N ARG A 136 1.02 -10.21 -12.78
CA ARG A 136 0.78 -9.58 -14.09
C ARG A 136 1.92 -8.64 -14.48
N ILE A 137 2.41 -7.84 -13.57
CA ILE A 137 3.60 -7.00 -13.79
C ILE A 137 4.80 -7.87 -14.19
N ASN A 138 5.06 -8.98 -13.47
CA ASN A 138 6.13 -9.92 -13.81
C ASN A 138 5.93 -10.57 -15.20
N ASN A 139 4.70 -10.83 -15.62
CA ASN A 139 4.43 -11.31 -16.98
C ASN A 139 4.84 -10.28 -18.02
N GLU A 140 4.57 -8.98 -17.78
CA GLU A 140 4.99 -7.93 -18.71
C GLU A 140 6.52 -7.79 -18.74
N PHE A 141 7.20 -7.90 -17.61
CA PHE A 141 8.68 -7.95 -17.58
C PHE A 141 9.23 -9.09 -18.41
N LEU A 142 8.65 -10.28 -18.29
CA LEU A 142 9.07 -11.44 -19.09
C LEU A 142 8.83 -11.23 -20.58
N LYS A 143 7.67 -10.67 -20.96
CA LYS A 143 7.32 -10.40 -22.38
C LYS A 143 8.24 -9.36 -23.01
N GLU A 144 8.55 -8.28 -22.26
CA GLU A 144 9.39 -7.18 -22.72
C GLU A 144 10.90 -7.44 -22.57
N GLY A 145 11.29 -8.58 -22.00
CA GLY A 145 12.69 -8.97 -21.82
C GLY A 145 13.41 -8.23 -20.70
N PHE A 146 12.68 -7.69 -19.72
CA PHE A 146 13.28 -7.12 -18.52
C PHE A 146 13.72 -8.20 -17.54
N THR A 147 14.82 -7.94 -16.85
CA THR A 147 15.22 -8.75 -15.68
C THR A 147 14.31 -8.44 -14.49
N PRO A 148 14.20 -9.34 -13.50
CA PRO A 148 13.51 -9.02 -12.26
C PRO A 148 14.07 -7.74 -11.61
N PRO A 149 13.23 -6.88 -11.03
CA PRO A 149 13.69 -5.75 -10.22
C PRO A 149 14.38 -6.23 -8.94
N SER A 150 15.00 -5.32 -8.21
CA SER A 150 15.57 -5.59 -6.89
C SER A 150 14.53 -6.22 -5.95
N PRO A 151 14.94 -7.14 -5.05
CA PRO A 151 13.99 -7.77 -4.13
C PRO A 151 13.36 -6.76 -3.19
N PHE A 152 12.06 -6.73 -3.13
CA PHE A 152 11.26 -5.92 -2.21
C PHE A 152 10.39 -6.80 -1.30
N LYS A 153 9.91 -6.23 -0.19
CA LYS A 153 8.96 -6.91 0.69
C LYS A 153 7.53 -6.62 0.23
N SER A 154 6.80 -7.65 -0.17
CA SER A 154 5.37 -7.52 -0.51
C SER A 154 4.50 -7.49 0.74
N ILE A 155 3.64 -6.48 0.86
CA ILE A 155 2.65 -6.26 1.91
C ILE A 155 1.26 -6.30 1.27
N ASP A 156 0.64 -7.47 1.27
CA ASP A 156 -0.69 -7.67 0.73
C ASP A 156 -1.76 -7.51 1.83
N LEU A 157 -2.53 -6.42 1.76
CA LEU A 157 -3.54 -6.09 2.77
C LEU A 157 -4.70 -7.08 2.80
N TYR A 158 -5.04 -7.70 1.66
CA TYR A 158 -6.05 -8.75 1.62
C TYR A 158 -5.65 -9.95 2.49
N LYS A 159 -4.36 -10.34 2.48
CA LYS A 159 -3.86 -11.43 3.33
C LYS A 159 -3.96 -11.09 4.81
N THR A 160 -3.63 -9.86 5.20
CA THR A 160 -3.82 -9.39 6.57
C THR A 160 -5.29 -9.48 6.98
N ASN A 161 -6.21 -8.98 6.15
CA ASN A 161 -7.64 -9.06 6.40
C ASN A 161 -8.13 -10.51 6.54
N LYS A 162 -7.64 -11.40 5.69
CA LYS A 162 -8.02 -12.82 5.72
C LYS A 162 -7.58 -13.52 7.01
N VAL A 163 -6.42 -13.15 7.55
CA VAL A 163 -5.84 -13.80 8.74
C VAL A 163 -6.37 -13.20 10.05
N ARG A 164 -6.61 -11.88 10.06
CA ARG A 164 -6.94 -11.16 11.30
C ARG A 164 -8.43 -11.01 11.58
N PHE A 165 -9.25 -11.01 10.54
CA PHE A 165 -10.67 -10.66 10.68
C PHE A 165 -11.58 -11.67 10.02
N ASP A 166 -12.71 -11.95 10.69
CA ASP A 166 -13.83 -12.71 10.14
C ASP A 166 -14.95 -11.75 9.71
N LEU A 167 -14.76 -11.17 8.50
CA LEU A 167 -15.66 -10.16 7.95
C LEU A 167 -16.50 -10.74 6.80
N PRO A 168 -17.74 -10.25 6.60
CA PRO A 168 -18.62 -10.68 5.50
C PRO A 168 -18.00 -10.48 4.10
N SER A 169 -17.20 -9.44 3.92
CA SER A 169 -16.45 -9.18 2.69
C SER A 169 -15.03 -8.77 3.01
N LYS A 170 -14.11 -9.19 2.16
CA LYS A 170 -12.69 -8.81 2.22
C LYS A 170 -12.28 -7.97 1.01
N LYS A 171 -13.25 -7.41 0.26
CA LYS A 171 -12.99 -6.50 -0.84
C LYS A 171 -12.50 -5.16 -0.32
N LEU A 172 -11.68 -4.46 -1.12
CA LEU A 172 -11.13 -3.15 -0.75
C LEU A 172 -12.21 -2.14 -0.40
N ASP A 173 -13.28 -2.07 -1.21
CA ASP A 173 -14.42 -1.17 -0.99
C ASP A 173 -15.06 -1.36 0.39
N TYR A 174 -15.35 -2.62 0.75
CA TYR A 174 -15.94 -2.95 2.05
C TYR A 174 -15.01 -2.60 3.22
N ILE A 175 -13.72 -2.93 3.12
CA ILE A 175 -12.75 -2.63 4.18
C ILE A 175 -12.54 -1.12 4.32
N ALA A 176 -12.50 -0.40 3.20
CA ALA A 176 -12.33 1.05 3.19
C ALA A 176 -13.52 1.76 3.85
N GLU A 177 -14.75 1.35 3.54
CA GLU A 177 -15.96 1.85 4.20
C GLU A 177 -15.95 1.55 5.70
N LEU A 178 -15.70 0.29 6.08
CA LEU A 178 -15.65 -0.17 7.46
C LEU A 178 -14.63 0.60 8.30
N THR A 179 -13.48 0.92 7.72
CA THR A 179 -12.39 1.64 8.40
C THR A 179 -12.49 3.16 8.32
N GLY A 180 -13.51 3.68 7.63
CA GLY A 180 -13.66 5.11 7.38
C GLY A 180 -12.57 5.69 6.46
N SER A 181 -11.95 4.84 5.63
CA SER A 181 -10.90 5.24 4.69
C SER A 181 -11.44 5.89 3.41
N GLY A 182 -12.73 5.76 3.13
CA GLY A 182 -13.40 6.31 1.96
C GLY A 182 -14.14 5.26 1.15
N ASN A 183 -14.54 5.62 -0.07
CA ASN A 183 -15.28 4.76 -0.97
C ASN A 183 -14.56 4.66 -2.32
N LYS A 184 -14.75 3.54 -3.02
CA LYS A 184 -14.36 3.40 -4.42
C LYS A 184 -15.17 4.31 -5.33
N LEU A 185 -14.56 4.79 -6.40
CA LEU A 185 -15.29 5.45 -7.48
C LEU A 185 -16.20 4.43 -8.19
N LYS A 186 -17.40 4.87 -8.52
CA LYS A 186 -18.30 4.09 -9.37
C LYS A 186 -17.96 4.37 -10.83
N HIS A 187 -17.92 3.33 -11.63
CA HIS A 187 -17.68 3.39 -13.07
C HIS A 187 -18.73 2.56 -13.83
N GLN A 188 -18.72 2.64 -15.17
CA GLN A 188 -19.71 2.02 -16.06
C GLN A 188 -19.56 0.48 -16.19
N GLY A 189 -18.76 -0.16 -15.33
CA GLY A 189 -18.52 -1.60 -15.41
C GLY A 189 -17.55 -1.95 -16.54
N PHE A 190 -17.80 -3.05 -17.24
CA PHE A 190 -16.91 -3.56 -18.29
C PHE A 190 -16.76 -2.61 -19.49
N ASP A 191 -17.76 -1.76 -19.75
CA ASP A 191 -17.74 -0.80 -20.87
C ASP A 191 -16.59 0.20 -20.77
N LEU A 192 -16.13 0.54 -19.54
CA LEU A 192 -14.94 1.35 -19.35
C LEU A 192 -13.68 0.72 -19.95
N TRP A 193 -13.49 -0.59 -19.75
CA TRP A 193 -12.35 -1.32 -20.34
C TRP A 193 -12.45 -1.39 -21.85
N VAL A 194 -13.67 -1.57 -22.38
CA VAL A 194 -13.90 -1.54 -23.85
C VAL A 194 -13.54 -0.18 -24.42
N GLY A 195 -14.01 0.91 -23.84
CA GLY A 195 -13.67 2.26 -24.28
C GLY A 195 -12.16 2.53 -24.26
N CYS A 196 -11.46 2.10 -23.18
CA CYS A 196 -9.99 2.21 -23.13
C CYS A 196 -9.31 1.42 -24.25
N MET A 197 -9.74 0.19 -24.52
CA MET A 197 -9.17 -0.64 -25.60
C MET A 197 -9.45 -0.07 -27.00
N GLU A 198 -10.55 0.67 -27.16
CA GLU A 198 -10.89 1.39 -28.39
C GLU A 198 -10.16 2.75 -28.52
N GLY A 199 -9.41 3.15 -27.50
CA GLY A 199 -8.63 4.38 -27.50
C GLY A 199 -9.46 5.63 -27.19
N ASP A 200 -10.60 5.50 -26.54
CA ASP A 200 -11.44 6.62 -26.15
C ASP A 200 -10.77 7.45 -25.04
N PRO A 201 -10.44 8.74 -25.28
CA PRO A 201 -9.78 9.58 -24.29
C PRO A 201 -10.60 9.81 -23.01
N GLU A 202 -11.93 9.85 -23.09
CA GLU A 202 -12.79 10.04 -21.92
C GLU A 202 -12.82 8.79 -21.04
N ALA A 203 -12.80 7.59 -21.67
CA ALA A 203 -12.66 6.34 -20.96
C ALA A 203 -11.29 6.25 -20.25
N TRP A 204 -10.22 6.67 -20.90
CA TRP A 204 -8.88 6.71 -20.31
C TRP A 204 -8.77 7.70 -19.15
N GLN A 205 -9.39 8.87 -19.24
CA GLN A 205 -9.46 9.80 -18.13
C GLN A 205 -10.19 9.18 -16.92
N THR A 206 -11.32 8.54 -17.16
CA THR A 206 -12.08 7.84 -16.10
C THR A 206 -11.28 6.69 -15.49
N MET A 207 -10.55 5.93 -16.31
CA MET A 207 -9.67 4.85 -15.86
C MET A 207 -8.53 5.36 -14.99
N GLN A 208 -7.92 6.48 -15.35
CA GLN A 208 -6.89 7.13 -14.54
C GLN A 208 -7.44 7.53 -13.16
N GLU A 209 -8.55 8.27 -13.14
CA GLU A 209 -9.18 8.71 -11.88
C GLU A 209 -9.56 7.52 -10.98
N TYR A 210 -10.05 6.44 -11.59
CA TYR A 210 -10.40 5.21 -10.89
C TYR A 210 -9.16 4.52 -10.27
N ASN A 211 -8.10 4.29 -11.05
CA ASN A 211 -6.90 3.62 -10.60
C ASN A 211 -6.12 4.44 -9.55
N GLU A 212 -6.03 5.79 -9.73
CA GLU A 212 -5.45 6.70 -8.75
C GLU A 212 -6.21 6.68 -7.42
N GLN A 213 -7.55 6.64 -7.48
CA GLN A 213 -8.38 6.55 -6.28
C GLN A 213 -8.18 5.23 -5.54
N ASP A 214 -8.01 4.10 -6.23
CA ASP A 214 -7.75 2.80 -5.60
C ASP A 214 -6.40 2.78 -4.88
N VAL A 215 -5.38 3.45 -5.40
CA VAL A 215 -4.08 3.65 -4.72
C VAL A 215 -4.24 4.49 -3.45
N LEU A 216 -4.97 5.61 -3.52
CA LEU A 216 -5.23 6.45 -2.35
C LEU A 216 -6.02 5.69 -1.27
N LEU A 217 -6.97 4.89 -1.69
CA LEU A 217 -7.79 4.08 -0.81
C LEU A 217 -6.96 2.98 -0.14
N THR A 218 -6.10 2.32 -0.92
CA THR A 218 -5.16 1.29 -0.43
C THR A 218 -4.18 1.88 0.58
N GLU A 219 -3.65 3.08 0.36
CA GLU A 219 -2.78 3.76 1.32
C GLU A 219 -3.51 4.03 2.65
N ARG A 220 -4.73 4.56 2.60
CA ARG A 220 -5.52 4.84 3.81
C ARG A 220 -5.83 3.56 4.58
N VAL A 221 -6.21 2.50 3.89
CA VAL A 221 -6.44 1.18 4.50
C VAL A 221 -5.14 0.61 5.07
N TYR A 222 -3.99 0.75 4.39
CA TYR A 222 -2.68 0.36 4.93
C TYR A 222 -2.42 1.02 6.29
N ILE A 223 -2.63 2.33 6.39
CA ILE A 223 -2.45 3.09 7.64
C ILE A 223 -3.35 2.55 8.76
N LYS A 224 -4.61 2.27 8.47
CA LYS A 224 -5.56 1.72 9.46
C LYS A 224 -5.21 0.30 9.90
N LEU A 225 -4.66 -0.48 8.99
CA LEU A 225 -4.27 -1.87 9.26
C LEU A 225 -2.83 -2.01 9.79
N LEU A 226 -2.06 -0.93 9.87
CA LEU A 226 -0.65 -0.95 10.25
C LEU A 226 -0.37 -1.79 11.51
N PRO A 227 -1.09 -1.61 12.66
CA PRO A 227 -0.86 -2.40 13.87
C PRO A 227 -1.30 -3.87 13.76
N TRP A 228 -2.03 -4.23 12.70
CA TRP A 228 -2.54 -5.57 12.44
C TRP A 228 -1.72 -6.36 11.42
N LEU A 229 -0.76 -5.70 10.76
CA LEU A 229 0.03 -6.33 9.70
C LEU A 229 0.77 -7.57 10.21
N THR A 230 0.75 -8.63 9.39
CA THR A 230 1.34 -9.93 9.78
C THR A 230 2.71 -10.17 9.14
N ASN A 231 3.05 -9.44 8.10
CA ASN A 231 4.20 -9.72 7.23
C ASN A 231 4.99 -8.44 6.90
N ILE A 232 5.12 -7.55 7.89
CA ILE A 232 5.94 -6.35 7.76
C ILE A 232 7.37 -6.64 8.29
N PRO A 233 8.44 -6.22 7.61
CA PRO A 233 9.78 -6.23 8.20
C PRO A 233 9.84 -5.24 9.36
N HIS A 234 10.76 -5.43 10.28
CA HIS A 234 10.95 -4.48 11.39
C HIS A 234 11.38 -3.13 10.83
N MET A 235 10.51 -2.12 10.92
CA MET A 235 10.73 -0.81 10.30
C MET A 235 11.96 -0.08 10.82
N GLY A 236 12.40 -0.36 12.04
CA GLY A 236 13.65 0.15 12.60
C GLY A 236 14.91 -0.27 11.83
N MET A 237 14.84 -1.32 10.99
CA MET A 237 15.97 -1.74 10.14
C MET A 237 16.30 -0.66 9.08
N PHE A 238 15.32 0.08 8.61
CA PHE A 238 15.50 1.15 7.61
C PHE A 238 16.03 2.44 8.21
N SER A 239 15.78 2.69 9.50
CA SER A 239 16.30 3.86 10.22
C SER A 239 17.60 3.59 11.00
N GLY A 240 18.05 2.33 11.07
CA GLY A 240 19.16 1.93 11.95
C GLY A 240 18.82 2.02 13.44
N ASN A 241 17.56 2.21 13.81
CA ASN A 241 17.11 2.34 15.19
C ASN A 241 16.50 1.03 15.70
N GLY A 242 17.27 0.27 16.48
CA GLY A 242 16.85 -1.01 17.06
C GLY A 242 15.75 -0.90 18.14
N THR A 243 15.48 0.30 18.67
CA THR A 243 14.43 0.58 19.68
C THR A 243 13.13 1.09 19.06
N ALA A 244 13.12 1.32 17.73
CA ALA A 244 11.94 1.79 17.02
C ALA A 244 10.81 0.75 16.99
N CYS A 245 9.58 1.22 16.84
CA CYS A 245 8.42 0.37 16.64
C CYS A 245 8.58 -0.49 15.37
N PRO A 246 8.37 -1.83 15.45
CA PRO A 246 8.51 -2.69 14.29
C PRO A 246 7.50 -2.40 13.17
N TYR A 247 6.36 -1.77 13.47
CA TYR A 247 5.32 -1.45 12.49
C TYR A 247 5.52 -0.11 11.81
N CYS A 248 5.74 0.97 12.57
CA CYS A 248 5.80 2.33 12.02
C CYS A 248 7.21 2.93 12.00
N GLY A 249 8.22 2.27 12.58
CA GLY A 249 9.60 2.75 12.58
C GLY A 249 9.89 3.95 13.49
N VAL A 250 8.89 4.43 14.23
CA VAL A 250 9.03 5.58 15.14
C VAL A 250 9.52 5.10 16.50
N ASP A 251 10.41 5.87 17.13
CA ASP A 251 10.88 5.61 18.50
C ASP A 251 9.82 6.06 19.52
N SER A 252 8.84 5.19 19.75
CA SER A 252 7.64 5.49 20.54
C SER A 252 7.09 4.25 21.27
N LEU A 253 7.95 3.26 21.51
CA LEU A 253 7.60 2.08 22.28
C LEU A 253 7.60 2.38 23.77
N VAL A 254 6.51 2.01 24.45
CA VAL A 254 6.35 2.16 25.90
C VAL A 254 6.20 0.78 26.53
N ASP A 255 6.95 0.52 27.57
CA ASP A 255 6.78 -0.61 28.48
C ASP A 255 5.73 -0.22 29.51
N ASP A 256 4.61 -0.93 29.55
CA ASP A 256 3.55 -0.72 30.55
C ASP A 256 3.55 -1.77 31.67
N GLY A 257 4.63 -2.54 31.78
CA GLY A 257 4.82 -3.60 32.76
C GLY A 257 4.16 -4.95 32.38
N ARG A 258 3.53 -5.05 31.22
CA ARG A 258 2.98 -6.33 30.73
C ARG A 258 4.04 -7.21 30.06
N THR A 259 3.80 -8.50 30.13
CA THR A 259 4.67 -9.51 29.53
C THR A 259 3.89 -10.44 28.63
N THR A 260 4.58 -11.12 27.74
CA THR A 260 4.02 -12.21 26.93
C THR A 260 4.84 -13.47 27.10
N LYS A 261 4.18 -14.62 27.05
CA LYS A 261 4.82 -15.92 27.24
C LYS A 261 4.80 -16.72 25.93
N THR A 262 5.94 -17.31 25.63
CA THR A 262 6.04 -18.40 24.65
C THR A 262 5.96 -19.74 25.40
N HIS A 263 6.19 -20.85 24.72
CA HIS A 263 6.16 -22.16 25.39
C HIS A 263 7.19 -22.31 26.52
N VAL A 264 8.32 -21.58 26.47
CA VAL A 264 9.44 -21.77 27.39
C VAL A 264 10.12 -20.48 27.86
N GLN A 265 9.63 -19.32 27.44
CA GLN A 265 10.26 -18.02 27.77
C GLN A 265 9.22 -16.93 27.90
N GLU A 266 9.52 -15.93 28.72
CA GLU A 266 8.73 -14.73 28.94
C GLU A 266 9.48 -13.50 28.38
N TYR A 267 8.75 -12.50 27.88
CA TYR A 267 9.27 -11.30 27.24
C TYR A 267 8.47 -10.08 27.63
N THR A 268 9.13 -8.94 27.77
CA THR A 268 8.46 -7.63 27.92
C THR A 268 7.59 -7.34 26.70
N LEU A 269 6.38 -6.84 26.92
CA LEU A 269 5.53 -6.27 25.88
C LEU A 269 5.72 -4.76 25.81
N TYR A 270 5.67 -4.26 24.59
CA TYR A 270 5.71 -2.84 24.28
C TYR A 270 4.50 -2.45 23.46
N GLN A 271 3.91 -1.30 23.81
CA GLN A 271 2.90 -0.65 22.96
C GLN A 271 3.50 0.60 22.32
N CYS A 272 3.23 0.79 21.03
CA CYS A 272 3.63 1.99 20.32
C CYS A 272 2.60 3.09 20.51
N THR A 273 3.01 4.27 21.01
CA THR A 273 2.12 5.42 21.18
C THR A 273 1.83 6.16 19.87
N ASN A 274 2.50 5.80 18.77
CA ASN A 274 2.27 6.39 17.44
C ASN A 274 1.26 5.63 16.61
N CYS A 275 1.32 4.28 16.60
CA CYS A 275 0.46 3.44 15.73
C CYS A 275 -0.37 2.42 16.50
N ASP A 276 -0.33 2.42 17.83
CA ASP A 276 -1.00 1.47 18.74
C ASP A 276 -0.60 -0.01 18.57
N GLY A 277 0.43 -0.28 17.77
CA GLY A 277 0.93 -1.64 17.52
C GLY A 277 1.60 -2.24 18.77
N TRP A 278 1.35 -3.53 19.00
CA TRP A 278 1.98 -4.30 20.06
C TRP A 278 3.17 -5.08 19.55
N SER A 279 4.29 -5.01 20.28
CA SER A 279 5.49 -5.77 20.01
C SER A 279 6.07 -6.37 21.30
N ARG A 280 6.94 -7.35 21.17
CA ARG A 280 7.66 -7.93 22.28
C ARG A 280 9.16 -7.66 22.16
N GLY A 281 9.83 -7.60 23.30
CA GLY A 281 11.27 -7.57 23.37
C GLY A 281 11.92 -8.83 22.77
N ASN A 282 13.14 -8.71 22.30
CA ASN A 282 13.95 -9.84 21.80
C ASN A 282 14.68 -10.60 22.92
N LYS A 283 14.93 -9.93 24.05
CA LYS A 283 15.56 -10.52 25.22
C LYS A 283 14.50 -11.11 26.15
N PRO A 284 14.63 -12.39 26.57
CA PRO A 284 13.72 -12.98 27.53
C PRO A 284 13.91 -12.38 28.92
N ILE A 285 12.85 -12.44 29.71
CA ILE A 285 12.87 -12.15 31.13
C ILE A 285 13.14 -13.47 31.84
N GLY A 286 14.19 -13.54 32.68
CA GLY A 286 14.55 -14.73 33.41
C GLY A 286 15.16 -15.83 32.53
N GLU A 287 15.28 -17.02 33.12
CA GLU A 287 15.86 -18.19 32.49
C GLU A 287 14.85 -18.95 31.60
N LYS A 288 15.34 -19.61 30.57
CA LYS A 288 14.52 -20.49 29.75
C LYS A 288 14.15 -21.75 30.52
N LEU A 289 12.88 -22.14 30.44
CA LEU A 289 12.40 -23.39 31.06
C LEU A 289 13.02 -24.61 30.33
N GLU A 290 13.43 -25.63 31.10
CA GLU A 290 14.09 -26.81 30.58
C GLU A 290 13.17 -27.76 29.81
N SER A 291 11.85 -27.73 30.13
CA SER A 291 10.86 -28.62 29.52
C SER A 291 9.75 -27.84 28.82
N ARG A 292 9.16 -28.46 27.81
CA ARG A 292 7.98 -27.95 27.10
C ARG A 292 6.98 -29.06 26.82
N THR A 293 5.73 -28.69 26.54
CA THR A 293 4.69 -29.64 26.12
C THR A 293 5.09 -30.30 24.78
N VAL A 294 4.85 -31.59 24.69
CA VAL A 294 4.98 -32.36 23.44
C VAL A 294 3.72 -32.11 22.60
N ARG A 295 3.87 -31.89 21.28
CA ARG A 295 2.75 -31.80 20.33
C ARG A 295 2.26 -33.19 19.97
#